data_1de7c5795c319e9ed7fd5b1f4cd91c00
#
_entry.id   1de7c5795c319e9ed7fd5b1f4cd91c00
#
_cell.length_a   1.000
_cell.length_b   1.000
_cell.length_c   1.000
_cell.angle_alpha   90.00
_cell.angle_beta   90.00
_cell.angle_gamma   90.00
#
_symmetry.space_group_name_H-M   'P 1'
#
loop_
_entity.id
_entity.type
_entity.pdbx_description
1 polymer ?
#
loop_
_entity_poly.entity_id
_entity_poly.type
_entity_poly.pdbx_seq_one_letter_code
_entity_poly.pdbx_strand_id
1 'polypeptide(L)'
;MAEGKPNRVVYLFGAGATHAELQNIDPDLTNKNRGLLVSQLSSRVIERARRDPQYLTDDVAMVSGAKGSLNIELLISLIESSKIPRWEYKTNTLKNLVREDIEGILSAQTTNRFYLHRALLELHKHQTTRRKEILTGLISLNYDDVLDTAYRQYYGPPPYCFSLDQPLQKDDVPLLKLHGSFNWRSVKIRGRNRSIDIIPLGSTKTYIHPPYGCIWNQALQTLIGCDTLRVVGCSLSQNDAHLIDLLFKAHLERGREFEIEIIATKEVGEGIRSNYGFFPALKTLTEIEGTLESKPENPFKTWLEFKSLRLLGAKKAAGTKHVKKVVE
;
A
#
# COMPACT_ATOMS: atom_id res chain seq x y z
N MET A 1 -32.95 8.56 19.12
CA MET A 1 -31.63 7.92 19.31
C MET A 1 -30.61 8.86 18.67
N ALA A 2 -29.68 9.40 19.43
CA ALA A 2 -28.64 10.28 18.88
C ALA A 2 -27.85 9.47 17.83
N GLU A 3 -27.78 9.97 16.60
CA GLU A 3 -26.91 9.38 15.58
C GLU A 3 -25.47 9.45 16.11
N GLY A 4 -24.88 8.26 16.30
CA GLY A 4 -23.50 8.16 16.77
C GLY A 4 -22.55 8.84 15.77
N LYS A 5 -21.49 9.46 16.26
CA LYS A 5 -20.45 10.09 15.44
C LYS A 5 -19.93 9.06 14.42
N PRO A 6 -19.82 9.41 13.14
CA PRO A 6 -19.34 8.46 12.12
C PRO A 6 -17.90 8.01 12.41
N ASN A 7 -17.60 6.74 12.13
CA ASN A 7 -16.29 6.14 12.27
C ASN A 7 -15.32 6.68 11.19
N ARG A 8 -14.21 7.27 11.59
CA ARG A 8 -13.19 7.81 10.68
C ARG A 8 -12.21 6.69 10.30
N VAL A 9 -12.12 6.41 9.03
CA VAL A 9 -11.35 5.27 8.50
C VAL A 9 -10.17 5.74 7.68
N VAL A 10 -9.02 5.13 7.93
CA VAL A 10 -7.80 5.26 7.11
C VAL A 10 -7.46 3.88 6.54
N TYR A 11 -6.99 3.86 5.31
CA TYR A 11 -6.46 2.64 4.68
C TYR A 11 -4.95 2.73 4.52
N LEU A 12 -4.25 1.65 4.82
CA LEU A 12 -2.83 1.44 4.53
C LEU A 12 -2.69 0.29 3.53
N PHE A 13 -2.17 0.60 2.35
CA PHE A 13 -1.99 -0.36 1.26
C PHE A 13 -0.53 -0.81 1.13
N GLY A 14 -0.31 -2.12 1.04
CA GLY A 14 0.96 -2.72 0.67
C GLY A 14 0.89 -3.44 -0.68
N ALA A 15 1.99 -4.06 -1.10
CA ALA A 15 2.14 -4.72 -2.39
C ALA A 15 1.08 -5.81 -2.67
N GLY A 16 0.57 -6.45 -1.62
CA GLY A 16 -0.52 -7.43 -1.73
C GLY A 16 -1.84 -6.84 -2.23
N ALA A 17 -2.07 -5.53 -2.08
CA ALA A 17 -3.28 -4.90 -2.61
C ALA A 17 -3.24 -4.79 -4.13
N THR A 18 -2.10 -4.37 -4.72
CA THR A 18 -1.91 -4.37 -6.18
C THR A 18 -1.83 -5.79 -6.74
N HIS A 19 -1.21 -6.73 -5.98
CA HIS A 19 -1.23 -8.14 -6.35
C HIS A 19 -2.65 -8.70 -6.44
N ALA A 20 -3.53 -8.33 -5.50
CA ALA A 20 -4.94 -8.73 -5.51
C ALA A 20 -5.71 -8.18 -6.74
N GLU A 21 -5.36 -6.98 -7.22
CA GLU A 21 -5.91 -6.44 -8.48
C GLU A 21 -5.53 -7.32 -9.67
N LEU A 22 -4.24 -7.67 -9.78
CA LEU A 22 -3.76 -8.55 -10.86
C LEU A 22 -4.45 -9.91 -10.81
N GLN A 23 -4.56 -10.50 -9.63
CA GLN A 23 -5.24 -11.78 -9.43
C GLN A 23 -6.73 -11.70 -9.78
N ASN A 24 -7.38 -10.56 -9.53
CA ASN A 24 -8.79 -10.35 -9.91
C ASN A 24 -8.98 -10.19 -11.42
N ILE A 25 -7.97 -9.66 -12.14
CA ILE A 25 -7.98 -9.56 -13.60
C ILE A 25 -7.81 -10.95 -14.22
N ASP A 26 -6.77 -11.66 -13.80
CA ASP A 26 -6.40 -12.98 -14.27
C ASP A 26 -5.52 -13.67 -13.21
N PRO A 27 -5.96 -14.78 -12.61
CA PRO A 27 -5.17 -15.52 -11.63
C PRO A 27 -3.78 -15.93 -12.15
N ASP A 28 -3.60 -16.15 -13.44
CA ASP A 28 -2.33 -16.53 -14.04
C ASP A 28 -1.29 -15.39 -14.01
N LEU A 29 -1.73 -14.13 -13.91
CA LEU A 29 -0.81 -12.98 -13.75
C LEU A 29 -0.04 -13.01 -12.44
N THR A 30 -0.53 -13.73 -11.45
CA THR A 30 0.08 -13.84 -10.12
C THR A 30 0.82 -15.16 -9.90
N ASN A 31 0.67 -16.11 -10.82
CA ASN A 31 1.35 -17.39 -10.78
C ASN A 31 2.83 -17.26 -11.23
N LYS A 32 3.68 -18.19 -10.76
CA LYS A 32 5.06 -18.41 -11.25
C LYS A 32 5.91 -17.14 -11.39
N ASN A 33 6.02 -16.34 -10.34
CA ASN A 33 6.83 -15.12 -10.32
C ASN A 33 6.34 -13.96 -11.23
N ARG A 34 5.11 -13.95 -11.68
CA ARG A 34 4.55 -12.83 -12.48
C ARG A 34 3.90 -11.72 -11.65
N GLY A 35 3.63 -11.95 -10.38
CA GLY A 35 2.99 -10.96 -9.49
C GLY A 35 3.93 -9.86 -9.00
N LEU A 36 3.37 -8.93 -8.24
CA LEU A 36 4.07 -7.75 -7.70
C LEU A 36 4.41 -7.85 -6.21
N LEU A 37 4.32 -9.05 -5.62
CA LEU A 37 4.84 -9.26 -4.26
C LEU A 37 6.36 -9.07 -4.26
N VAL A 38 6.89 -8.50 -3.18
CA VAL A 38 8.32 -8.15 -3.06
C VAL A 38 9.24 -9.33 -3.39
N SER A 39 8.90 -10.55 -2.98
CA SER A 39 9.68 -11.75 -3.28
C SER A 39 9.71 -12.07 -4.78
N GLN A 40 8.58 -11.94 -5.47
CA GLN A 40 8.46 -12.21 -6.91
C GLN A 40 9.18 -11.13 -7.73
N LEU A 41 8.98 -9.87 -7.39
CA LEU A 41 9.66 -8.72 -7.97
C LEU A 41 11.18 -8.84 -7.81
N SER A 42 11.64 -9.16 -6.59
CA SER A 42 13.06 -9.33 -6.28
C SER A 42 13.71 -10.42 -7.15
N SER A 43 13.07 -11.57 -7.27
CA SER A 43 13.59 -12.68 -8.09
C SER A 43 13.78 -12.26 -9.54
N ARG A 44 12.80 -11.58 -10.15
CA ARG A 44 12.89 -11.14 -11.56
C ARG A 44 13.95 -10.05 -11.77
N VAL A 45 13.95 -9.03 -10.91
CA VAL A 45 14.88 -7.91 -11.04
C VAL A 45 16.33 -8.37 -10.83
N ILE A 46 16.58 -9.20 -9.82
CA ILE A 46 17.93 -9.73 -9.56
C ILE A 46 18.37 -10.65 -10.70
N GLU A 47 17.51 -11.52 -11.22
CA GLU A 47 17.83 -12.37 -12.35
C GLU A 47 18.16 -11.55 -13.60
N ARG A 48 17.37 -10.50 -13.89
CA ARG A 48 17.62 -9.58 -15.01
C ARG A 48 18.95 -8.84 -14.83
N ALA A 49 19.22 -8.33 -13.64
CA ALA A 49 20.46 -7.63 -13.34
C ALA A 49 21.70 -8.54 -13.46
N ARG A 50 21.59 -9.82 -13.14
CA ARG A 50 22.69 -10.81 -13.30
C ARG A 50 23.01 -11.14 -14.75
N ARG A 51 22.02 -11.07 -15.64
CA ARG A 51 22.22 -11.37 -17.07
C ARG A 51 22.98 -10.28 -17.82
N ASP A 52 23.03 -9.08 -17.27
CA ASP A 52 23.70 -7.95 -17.88
C ASP A 52 24.80 -7.42 -16.96
N PRO A 53 26.09 -7.73 -17.26
CA PRO A 53 27.23 -7.34 -16.42
C PRO A 53 27.39 -5.84 -16.20
N GLN A 54 26.82 -5.00 -17.09
CA GLN A 54 26.85 -3.54 -16.90
C GLN A 54 26.04 -3.08 -15.69
N TYR A 55 25.07 -3.88 -15.21
CA TYR A 55 24.21 -3.52 -14.09
C TYR A 55 24.78 -3.93 -12.74
N LEU A 56 25.46 -5.08 -12.67
CA LEU A 56 26.05 -5.59 -11.45
C LEU A 56 27.54 -5.86 -11.64
N THR A 57 28.36 -5.20 -10.84
CA THR A 57 29.74 -5.61 -10.66
C THR A 57 29.81 -6.85 -9.75
N ASP A 58 30.97 -7.54 -9.76
CA ASP A 58 31.20 -8.75 -8.99
C ASP A 58 30.83 -8.61 -7.50
N ASP A 59 31.00 -7.41 -6.92
CA ASP A 59 30.67 -7.12 -5.53
C ASP A 59 29.17 -7.28 -5.24
N VAL A 60 28.31 -6.79 -6.14
CA VAL A 60 26.85 -6.89 -6.01
C VAL A 60 26.40 -8.32 -6.37
N ALA A 61 27.08 -8.96 -7.32
CA ALA A 61 26.86 -10.35 -7.66
C ALA A 61 27.17 -11.27 -6.48
N MET A 62 28.23 -11.01 -5.70
CA MET A 62 28.56 -11.76 -4.49
C MET A 62 27.47 -11.63 -3.42
N VAL A 63 26.99 -10.43 -3.14
CA VAL A 63 25.90 -10.21 -2.16
C VAL A 63 24.59 -10.85 -2.62
N SER A 64 24.31 -10.80 -3.93
CA SER A 64 23.11 -11.41 -4.51
C SER A 64 23.20 -12.91 -4.73
N GLY A 65 24.43 -13.49 -4.67
CA GLY A 65 24.72 -14.91 -4.89
C GLY A 65 24.45 -15.82 -3.69
N ALA A 66 24.20 -15.26 -2.50
CA ALA A 66 23.82 -16.04 -1.34
C ALA A 66 22.53 -16.83 -1.62
N LYS A 67 22.52 -18.12 -1.29
CA LYS A 67 21.35 -18.99 -1.41
C LYS A 67 20.23 -18.46 -0.51
N GLY A 68 19.34 -17.69 -1.07
CA GLY A 68 18.19 -17.12 -0.39
C GLY A 68 17.55 -16.05 -1.28
N SER A 69 16.27 -15.83 -1.14
CA SER A 69 15.56 -14.75 -1.85
C SER A 69 15.96 -13.40 -1.24
N LEU A 70 17.04 -12.81 -1.72
CA LEU A 70 17.42 -11.49 -1.29
C LEU A 70 16.33 -10.49 -1.72
N ASN A 71 15.79 -9.73 -0.77
CA ASN A 71 14.85 -8.67 -1.04
C ASN A 71 15.55 -7.53 -1.79
N ILE A 72 15.05 -7.15 -2.97
CA ILE A 72 15.64 -6.10 -3.82
C ILE A 72 15.73 -4.75 -3.10
N GLU A 73 14.76 -4.43 -2.25
CA GLU A 73 14.74 -3.18 -1.49
C GLU A 73 15.85 -3.17 -0.43
N LEU A 74 16.06 -4.32 0.24
CA LEU A 74 17.17 -4.49 1.16
C LEU A 74 18.52 -4.39 0.43
N LEU A 75 18.64 -5.00 -0.75
CA LEU A 75 19.86 -4.92 -1.56
C LEU A 75 20.20 -3.46 -1.91
N ILE A 76 19.22 -2.69 -2.41
CA ILE A 76 19.41 -1.27 -2.73
C ILE A 76 19.87 -0.51 -1.48
N SER A 77 19.21 -0.73 -0.33
CA SER A 77 19.56 -0.07 0.93
C SER A 77 20.96 -0.42 1.43
N LEU A 78 21.39 -1.67 1.29
CA LEU A 78 22.76 -2.10 1.64
C LEU A 78 23.80 -1.43 0.75
N ILE A 79 23.55 -1.31 -0.55
CA ILE A 79 24.44 -0.60 -1.48
C ILE A 79 24.52 0.89 -1.12
N GLU A 80 23.39 1.52 -0.83
CA GLU A 80 23.33 2.93 -0.42
C GLU A 80 24.08 3.18 0.90
N SER A 81 23.94 2.29 1.87
CA SER A 81 24.59 2.45 3.19
C SER A 81 26.07 2.15 3.16
N SER A 82 26.50 1.16 2.40
CA SER A 82 27.91 0.75 2.33
C SER A 82 28.79 1.69 1.51
N LYS A 83 28.16 2.58 0.69
CA LYS A 83 28.87 3.52 -0.18
C LYS A 83 29.94 2.87 -1.05
N ILE A 84 29.71 1.64 -1.52
CA ILE A 84 30.63 0.95 -2.43
C ILE A 84 30.89 1.75 -3.70
N PRO A 85 31.98 1.53 -4.43
CA PRO A 85 32.27 2.27 -5.65
C PRO A 85 31.10 2.34 -6.62
N ARG A 86 30.76 3.54 -7.10
CA ARG A 86 29.63 3.83 -8.01
C ARG A 86 28.25 3.45 -7.39
N TRP A 87 28.10 3.49 -6.08
CA TRP A 87 26.86 3.10 -5.41
C TRP A 87 25.63 3.84 -5.94
N GLU A 88 25.74 5.14 -6.23
CA GLU A 88 24.62 5.93 -6.80
C GLU A 88 24.18 5.40 -8.15
N TYR A 89 25.12 5.08 -9.03
CA TYR A 89 24.82 4.49 -10.33
C TYR A 89 24.14 3.12 -10.16
N LYS A 90 24.69 2.25 -9.31
CA LYS A 90 24.16 0.92 -9.06
C LYS A 90 22.74 0.96 -8.49
N THR A 91 22.49 1.80 -7.50
CA THR A 91 21.16 1.92 -6.89
C THR A 91 20.14 2.51 -7.86
N ASN A 92 20.49 3.55 -8.62
CA ASN A 92 19.62 4.13 -9.63
C ASN A 92 19.29 3.12 -10.74
N THR A 93 20.24 2.29 -11.14
CA THR A 93 20.02 1.23 -12.12
C THR A 93 19.04 0.19 -11.58
N LEU A 94 19.22 -0.30 -10.33
CA LEU A 94 18.32 -1.25 -9.71
C LEU A 94 16.91 -0.66 -9.52
N LYS A 95 16.79 0.59 -9.09
CA LYS A 95 15.50 1.30 -9.00
C LYS A 95 14.80 1.40 -10.35
N ASN A 96 15.56 1.64 -11.43
CA ASN A 96 15.02 1.66 -12.79
C ASN A 96 14.53 0.29 -13.24
N LEU A 97 15.28 -0.79 -12.95
CA LEU A 97 14.84 -2.16 -13.23
C LEU A 97 13.57 -2.54 -12.48
N VAL A 98 13.47 -2.16 -11.19
CA VAL A 98 12.26 -2.34 -10.38
C VAL A 98 11.06 -1.63 -11.04
N ARG A 99 11.26 -0.38 -11.46
CA ARG A 99 10.22 0.40 -12.12
C ARG A 99 9.78 -0.24 -13.44
N GLU A 100 10.73 -0.57 -14.31
CA GLU A 100 10.44 -1.17 -15.61
C GLU A 100 9.70 -2.51 -15.48
N ASP A 101 10.02 -3.30 -14.46
CA ASP A 101 9.35 -4.55 -14.19
C ASP A 101 7.90 -4.33 -13.74
N ILE A 102 7.66 -3.39 -12.83
CA ILE A 102 6.32 -3.03 -12.37
C ILE A 102 5.50 -2.41 -13.52
N GLU A 103 6.05 -1.40 -14.21
CA GLU A 103 5.39 -0.74 -15.33
C GLU A 103 5.08 -1.74 -16.47
N GLY A 104 6.00 -2.67 -16.75
CA GLY A 104 5.81 -3.71 -17.76
C GLY A 104 4.64 -4.64 -17.45
N ILE A 105 4.46 -5.04 -16.20
CA ILE A 105 3.33 -5.86 -15.77
C ILE A 105 2.03 -5.06 -15.82
N LEU A 106 2.02 -3.83 -15.30
CA LEU A 106 0.81 -3.02 -15.20
C LEU A 106 0.37 -2.45 -16.56
N SER A 107 1.31 -2.07 -17.44
CA SER A 107 0.98 -1.55 -18.78
C SER A 107 0.35 -2.60 -19.71
N ALA A 108 0.63 -3.88 -19.48
CA ALA A 108 -0.04 -4.97 -20.17
C ALA A 108 -1.53 -5.10 -19.79
N GLN A 109 -1.96 -4.40 -18.72
CA GLN A 109 -3.34 -4.38 -18.24
C GLN A 109 -3.98 -3.03 -18.57
N THR A 110 -5.22 -3.06 -19.02
CA THR A 110 -5.98 -1.81 -19.18
C THR A 110 -6.37 -1.28 -17.80
N THR A 111 -6.19 0.02 -17.58
CA THR A 111 -6.53 0.70 -16.29
C THR A 111 -7.98 0.48 -15.88
N ASN A 112 -8.87 0.23 -16.83
CA ASN A 112 -10.28 -0.08 -16.55
C ASN A 112 -10.50 -1.44 -15.86
N ARG A 113 -9.48 -2.30 -15.83
CA ARG A 113 -9.54 -3.61 -15.16
C ARG A 113 -9.11 -3.55 -13.70
N PHE A 114 -8.47 -2.48 -13.25
CA PHE A 114 -8.14 -2.29 -11.83
C PHE A 114 -9.38 -1.89 -11.06
N TYR A 115 -10.04 -2.88 -10.50
CA TYR A 115 -11.40 -2.76 -10.01
C TYR A 115 -11.50 -2.63 -8.49
N LEU A 116 -10.65 -3.33 -7.72
CA LEU A 116 -10.81 -3.41 -6.27
C LEU A 116 -10.61 -2.06 -5.57
N HIS A 117 -9.56 -1.31 -5.93
CA HIS A 117 -9.33 0.03 -5.39
C HIS A 117 -10.45 0.99 -5.79
N ARG A 118 -10.95 0.87 -7.03
CA ARG A 118 -12.07 1.67 -7.51
C ARG A 118 -13.34 1.38 -6.71
N ALA A 119 -13.69 0.11 -6.54
CA ALA A 119 -14.87 -0.31 -5.76
C ALA A 119 -14.79 0.17 -4.31
N LEU A 120 -13.61 0.13 -3.69
CA LEU A 120 -13.41 0.67 -2.35
C LEU A 120 -13.70 2.17 -2.28
N LEU A 121 -13.14 2.95 -3.19
CA LEU A 121 -13.34 4.40 -3.23
C LEU A 121 -14.78 4.77 -3.55
N GLU A 122 -15.42 4.04 -4.44
CA GLU A 122 -16.83 4.18 -4.78
C GLU A 122 -17.74 3.94 -3.57
N LEU A 123 -17.46 2.90 -2.78
CA LEU A 123 -18.18 2.63 -1.53
C LEU A 123 -18.17 3.83 -0.59
N HIS A 124 -17.04 4.51 -0.46
CA HIS A 124 -16.92 5.68 0.42
C HIS A 124 -17.53 6.94 -0.19
N LYS A 125 -17.46 7.12 -1.53
CA LYS A 125 -18.02 8.29 -2.22
C LYS A 125 -19.55 8.32 -2.19
N HIS A 126 -20.20 7.16 -2.33
CA HIS A 126 -21.65 7.04 -2.42
C HIS A 126 -22.38 6.87 -1.07
N GLN A 127 -21.67 6.77 0.05
CA GLN A 127 -22.27 6.63 1.39
C GLN A 127 -22.88 7.95 1.93
N THR A 128 -23.49 8.77 1.09
CA THR A 128 -23.93 10.12 1.46
C THR A 128 -25.12 10.17 2.43
N THR A 129 -25.93 9.13 2.55
CA THR A 129 -27.20 9.17 3.28
C THR A 129 -27.21 8.46 4.64
N ARG A 130 -26.26 7.57 4.91
CA ARG A 130 -26.11 6.90 6.21
C ARG A 130 -24.62 6.74 6.55
N ARG A 131 -23.92 7.85 6.66
CA ARG A 131 -22.47 7.87 6.92
C ARG A 131 -22.12 7.21 8.26
N LYS A 132 -22.08 5.86 8.26
CA LYS A 132 -21.51 5.12 9.39
C LYS A 132 -19.99 5.25 9.42
N GLU A 133 -19.37 5.46 8.26
CA GLU A 133 -17.92 5.62 8.08
C GLU A 133 -17.60 6.81 7.20
N ILE A 134 -16.51 7.49 7.52
CA ILE A 134 -15.92 8.57 6.72
C ILE A 134 -14.48 8.18 6.39
N LEU A 135 -14.14 8.17 5.10
CA LEU A 135 -12.77 8.02 4.64
C LEU A 135 -12.00 9.30 4.94
N THR A 136 -10.94 9.21 5.74
CA THR A 136 -10.14 10.36 6.19
C THR A 136 -8.70 10.33 5.69
N GLY A 137 -8.26 9.26 5.05
CA GLY A 137 -6.94 9.18 4.44
C GLY A 137 -6.64 7.84 3.81
N LEU A 138 -5.73 7.87 2.85
CA LEU A 138 -5.18 6.73 2.15
C LEU A 138 -3.65 6.79 2.30
N ILE A 139 -3.07 5.75 2.86
CA ILE A 139 -1.63 5.59 3.00
C ILE A 139 -1.20 4.44 2.08
N SER A 140 -0.15 4.63 1.30
CA SER A 140 0.35 3.59 0.41
C SER A 140 1.86 3.42 0.56
N LEU A 141 2.31 2.17 0.62
CA LEU A 141 3.71 1.78 0.56
C LEU A 141 4.14 1.43 -0.87
N ASN A 142 3.18 1.32 -1.79
CA ASN A 142 3.42 0.86 -3.16
C ASN A 142 3.98 1.99 -4.04
N TYR A 143 4.92 1.63 -4.90
CA TYR A 143 5.52 2.55 -5.88
C TYR A 143 4.66 2.75 -7.13
N ASP A 144 3.74 1.79 -7.42
CA ASP A 144 2.84 1.85 -8.56
C ASP A 144 1.77 2.95 -8.40
N ASP A 145 1.03 3.24 -9.48
CA ASP A 145 0.00 4.28 -9.52
C ASP A 145 -1.44 3.72 -9.63
N VAL A 146 -1.64 2.46 -9.26
CA VAL A 146 -2.96 1.82 -9.33
C VAL A 146 -3.96 2.53 -8.44
N LEU A 147 -3.60 2.78 -7.17
CA LEU A 147 -4.44 3.54 -6.23
C LEU A 147 -4.61 5.00 -6.67
N ASP A 148 -3.56 5.64 -7.20
CA ASP A 148 -3.60 7.01 -7.73
C ASP A 148 -4.60 7.15 -8.88
N THR A 149 -4.60 6.17 -9.77
CA THR A 149 -5.51 6.11 -10.92
C THR A 149 -6.96 5.93 -10.47
N ALA A 150 -7.20 5.03 -9.53
CA ALA A 150 -8.52 4.87 -8.91
C ALA A 150 -8.97 6.15 -8.19
N TYR A 151 -8.07 6.79 -7.44
CA TYR A 151 -8.36 8.03 -6.73
C TYR A 151 -8.83 9.15 -7.66
N ARG A 152 -8.08 9.39 -8.75
CA ARG A 152 -8.41 10.46 -9.73
C ARG A 152 -9.82 10.33 -10.27
N GLN A 153 -10.32 9.13 -10.42
CA GLN A 153 -11.66 8.89 -10.96
C GLN A 153 -12.78 9.38 -10.04
N TYR A 154 -12.60 9.32 -8.71
CA TYR A 154 -13.65 9.62 -7.73
C TYR A 154 -13.46 10.94 -6.99
N TYR A 155 -12.21 11.37 -6.81
CA TYR A 155 -11.85 12.52 -5.99
C TYR A 155 -11.08 13.61 -6.75
N GLY A 156 -10.71 13.38 -8.01
CA GLY A 156 -9.84 14.30 -8.76
C GLY A 156 -8.36 14.10 -8.47
N PRO A 157 -7.51 15.10 -8.69
CA PRO A 157 -6.07 15.00 -8.44
C PRO A 157 -5.78 14.70 -6.97
N PRO A 158 -4.94 13.66 -6.66
CA PRO A 158 -4.64 13.33 -5.27
C PRO A 158 -3.83 14.43 -4.57
N PRO A 159 -4.23 14.84 -3.34
CA PRO A 159 -3.42 15.70 -2.49
C PRO A 159 -2.30 14.88 -1.82
N TYR A 160 -1.10 14.88 -2.41
CA TYR A 160 0.04 14.11 -1.91
C TYR A 160 0.76 14.72 -0.71
N CYS A 161 0.42 15.95 -0.32
CA CYS A 161 1.02 16.66 0.82
C CYS A 161 2.54 16.84 0.71
N PHE A 162 3.03 17.25 -0.45
CA PHE A 162 4.46 17.47 -0.70
C PHE A 162 5.05 18.67 0.06
N SER A 163 4.22 19.59 0.53
CA SER A 163 4.65 20.81 1.21
C SER A 163 3.66 21.18 2.31
N LEU A 164 4.18 21.72 3.41
CA LEU A 164 3.37 22.27 4.50
C LEU A 164 2.61 23.55 4.08
N ASP A 165 3.05 24.20 2.99
CA ASP A 165 2.39 25.43 2.48
C ASP A 165 1.10 25.13 1.70
N GLN A 166 0.75 23.86 1.52
CA GLN A 166 -0.48 23.42 0.87
C GLN A 166 -1.35 22.65 1.89
N PRO A 167 -2.08 23.38 2.75
CA PRO A 167 -2.94 22.74 3.75
C PRO A 167 -4.06 21.99 3.04
N LEU A 168 -4.41 20.83 3.59
CA LEU A 168 -5.58 20.08 3.17
C LEU A 168 -6.85 20.89 3.43
N GLN A 169 -7.77 20.86 2.47
CA GLN A 169 -9.10 21.38 2.69
C GLN A 169 -9.90 20.42 3.59
N LYS A 170 -10.99 20.92 4.17
CA LYS A 170 -11.78 20.17 5.18
C LYS A 170 -12.26 18.80 4.70
N ASP A 171 -12.56 18.66 3.42
CA ASP A 171 -13.12 17.44 2.82
C ASP A 171 -12.09 16.66 1.98
N ASP A 172 -10.83 17.09 1.99
CA ASP A 172 -9.76 16.39 1.27
C ASP A 172 -9.44 15.07 1.95
N VAL A 173 -9.33 14.03 1.13
CA VAL A 173 -8.81 12.72 1.54
C VAL A 173 -7.36 12.61 1.04
N PRO A 174 -6.35 12.79 1.90
CA PRO A 174 -4.96 12.73 1.44
C PRO A 174 -4.58 11.34 0.93
N LEU A 175 -3.78 11.30 -0.14
CA LEU A 175 -3.11 10.10 -0.63
C LEU A 175 -1.61 10.19 -0.31
N LEU A 176 -1.20 9.48 0.72
CA LEU A 176 0.11 9.59 1.34
C LEU A 176 0.98 8.39 0.95
N LYS A 177 1.86 8.56 -0.05
CA LYS A 177 2.77 7.51 -0.52
C LYS A 177 4.09 7.61 0.23
N LEU A 178 4.24 6.82 1.30
CA LEU A 178 5.35 6.93 2.24
C LEU A 178 6.71 6.62 1.63
N HIS A 179 6.74 5.78 0.61
CA HIS A 179 7.98 5.37 -0.08
C HIS A 179 8.14 6.02 -1.46
N GLY A 180 7.29 7.00 -1.79
CA GLY A 180 7.30 7.63 -3.09
C GLY A 180 6.49 6.89 -4.15
N SER A 181 6.63 7.32 -5.39
CA SER A 181 5.90 6.76 -6.52
C SER A 181 6.64 6.99 -7.84
N PHE A 182 6.54 6.02 -8.74
CA PHE A 182 7.16 6.15 -10.08
C PHE A 182 6.52 7.23 -10.94
N ASN A 183 5.28 7.63 -10.66
CA ASN A 183 4.61 8.72 -11.36
C ASN A 183 5.03 10.13 -10.89
N TRP A 184 5.95 10.25 -9.92
CA TRP A 184 6.41 11.53 -9.37
C TRP A 184 7.63 12.12 -10.07
N ARG A 185 7.93 11.71 -11.29
CA ARG A 185 9.09 12.20 -12.06
C ARG A 185 9.05 13.69 -12.39
N SER A 186 7.86 14.27 -12.46
CA SER A 186 7.68 15.70 -12.74
C SER A 186 6.52 16.23 -11.91
N VAL A 187 6.80 16.56 -10.66
CA VAL A 187 5.83 17.18 -9.75
C VAL A 187 6.18 18.63 -9.48
N LYS A 188 5.17 19.48 -9.33
CA LYS A 188 5.38 20.86 -8.93
C LYS A 188 5.43 20.97 -7.41
N ILE A 189 6.59 21.35 -6.88
CA ILE A 189 6.75 21.66 -5.46
C ILE A 189 7.19 23.12 -5.36
N ARG A 190 6.43 23.95 -4.66
CA ARG A 190 6.66 25.40 -4.52
C ARG A 190 6.89 26.08 -5.89
N GLY A 191 6.05 25.74 -6.87
CA GLY A 191 6.11 26.31 -8.23
C GLY A 191 7.25 25.80 -9.13
N ARG A 192 8.13 24.93 -8.65
CA ARG A 192 9.24 24.34 -9.41
C ARG A 192 8.98 22.88 -9.75
N ASN A 193 9.29 22.49 -11.00
CA ASN A 193 9.27 21.07 -11.37
C ASN A 193 10.42 20.35 -10.66
N ARG A 194 10.10 19.25 -9.98
CA ARG A 194 11.06 18.35 -9.32
C ARG A 194 10.76 16.91 -9.68
N SER A 195 11.79 16.10 -9.81
CA SER A 195 11.70 14.67 -9.80
C SER A 195 11.87 14.19 -8.37
N ILE A 196 10.94 13.39 -7.88
CA ILE A 196 11.01 12.76 -6.57
C ILE A 196 11.30 11.28 -6.81
N ASP A 197 12.35 10.78 -6.21
CA ASP A 197 12.73 9.36 -6.31
C ASP A 197 11.94 8.50 -5.32
N ILE A 198 11.94 7.20 -5.53
CA ILE A 198 11.41 6.24 -4.55
C ILE A 198 12.39 6.04 -3.40
N ILE A 199 11.86 5.69 -2.23
CA ILE A 199 12.65 5.28 -1.07
C ILE A 199 12.43 3.78 -0.85
N PRO A 200 13.42 2.92 -1.17
CA PRO A 200 13.34 1.49 -0.90
C PRO A 200 13.25 1.19 0.60
N LEU A 201 12.66 0.07 0.96
CA LEU A 201 12.66 -0.41 2.35
C LEU A 201 14.09 -0.71 2.82
N GLY A 202 14.51 -0.14 3.94
CA GLY A 202 15.85 -0.34 4.49
C GLY A 202 16.13 0.54 5.70
N SER A 203 17.28 0.33 6.34
CA SER A 203 17.66 0.92 7.63
C SER A 203 18.17 2.37 7.60
N THR A 204 18.49 2.91 6.42
CA THR A 204 19.18 4.21 6.27
C THR A 204 18.30 5.32 5.72
N LYS A 205 16.99 5.17 5.83
CA LYS A 205 16.04 6.11 5.26
C LYS A 205 16.02 7.45 5.98
N THR A 206 16.10 8.54 5.24
CA THR A 206 15.99 9.89 5.77
C THR A 206 14.65 10.50 5.34
N TYR A 207 13.64 10.38 6.19
CA TYR A 207 12.31 10.98 5.96
C TYR A 207 12.19 12.43 6.44
N ILE A 208 13.30 13.05 6.86
CA ILE A 208 13.29 14.37 7.51
C ILE A 208 13.07 15.50 6.50
N HIS A 209 13.52 15.32 5.26
CA HIS A 209 13.48 16.39 4.27
C HIS A 209 12.23 16.36 3.39
N PRO A 210 11.70 17.52 2.97
CA PRO A 210 10.63 17.58 1.98
C PRO A 210 11.02 16.88 0.66
N PRO A 211 10.10 16.19 0.00
CA PRO A 211 8.67 16.13 0.34
C PRO A 211 8.32 15.07 1.39
N TYR A 212 9.21 14.13 1.68
CA TYR A 212 8.91 12.97 2.52
C TYR A 212 8.57 13.36 3.95
N GLY A 213 9.32 14.29 4.56
CA GLY A 213 9.00 14.77 5.90
C GLY A 213 7.58 15.32 6.04
N CYS A 214 7.10 16.01 5.00
CA CYS A 214 5.73 16.51 4.97
C CYS A 214 4.70 15.37 4.87
N ILE A 215 4.97 14.38 3.99
CA ILE A 215 4.08 13.23 3.77
C ILE A 215 3.99 12.37 5.06
N TRP A 216 5.13 12.07 5.69
CA TRP A 216 5.17 11.27 6.91
C TRP A 216 4.52 11.98 8.10
N ASN A 217 4.74 13.28 8.24
CA ASN A 217 4.05 14.07 9.27
C ASN A 217 2.53 14.09 9.04
N GLN A 218 2.09 14.28 7.78
CA GLN A 218 0.66 14.23 7.48
C GLN A 218 0.09 12.83 7.73
N ALA A 219 0.84 11.76 7.47
CA ALA A 219 0.43 10.39 7.78
C ALA A 219 0.22 10.19 9.29
N LEU A 220 1.14 10.70 10.11
CA LEU A 220 0.99 10.69 11.57
C LEU A 220 -0.30 11.39 11.99
N GLN A 221 -0.54 12.64 11.53
CA GLN A 221 -1.75 13.39 11.87
C GLN A 221 -3.03 12.68 11.41
N THR A 222 -3.00 12.07 10.23
CA THR A 222 -4.12 11.30 9.67
C THR A 222 -4.43 10.07 10.54
N LEU A 223 -3.40 9.35 11.00
CA LEU A 223 -3.53 8.19 11.88
C LEU A 223 -4.01 8.59 13.28
N ILE A 224 -3.49 9.66 13.86
CA ILE A 224 -3.99 10.22 15.13
C ILE A 224 -5.48 10.54 15.03
N GLY A 225 -5.89 11.05 13.90
CA GLY A 225 -7.29 11.44 13.64
C GLY A 225 -8.26 10.29 13.38
N CYS A 226 -7.82 9.10 12.98
CA CYS A 226 -8.73 8.01 12.57
C CYS A 226 -9.29 7.21 13.75
N ASP A 227 -10.37 6.48 13.57
CA ASP A 227 -10.95 5.57 14.55
C ASP A 227 -10.62 4.11 14.20
N THR A 228 -10.54 3.79 12.90
CA THR A 228 -10.16 2.47 12.38
C THR A 228 -9.07 2.61 11.31
N LEU A 229 -7.98 1.88 11.47
CA LEU A 229 -6.97 1.66 10.44
C LEU A 229 -7.21 0.33 9.76
N ARG A 230 -7.36 0.32 8.43
CA ARG A 230 -7.46 -0.88 7.61
C ARG A 230 -6.17 -1.12 6.85
N VAL A 231 -5.51 -2.20 7.16
CA VAL A 231 -4.25 -2.62 6.52
C VAL A 231 -4.58 -3.62 5.42
N VAL A 232 -4.38 -3.25 4.15
CA VAL A 232 -4.77 -4.05 2.99
C VAL A 232 -3.54 -4.56 2.26
N GLY A 233 -3.37 -5.87 2.21
CA GLY A 233 -2.27 -6.51 1.48
C GLY A 233 -0.87 -6.05 1.90
N CYS A 234 -0.70 -5.69 3.16
CA CYS A 234 0.57 -5.30 3.75
C CYS A 234 0.94 -6.27 4.87
N SER A 235 2.19 -6.74 4.89
CA SER A 235 2.70 -7.63 5.93
C SER A 235 3.20 -6.90 7.17
N LEU A 236 3.21 -5.57 7.17
CA LEU A 236 3.85 -4.75 8.21
C LEU A 236 5.24 -5.29 8.55
N SER A 237 6.10 -5.38 7.54
CA SER A 237 7.43 -5.98 7.66
C SER A 237 8.25 -5.31 8.77
N GLN A 238 8.90 -6.12 9.61
CA GLN A 238 9.85 -5.63 10.63
C GLN A 238 11.04 -4.85 10.02
N ASN A 239 11.30 -5.03 8.73
CA ASN A 239 12.31 -4.27 8.00
C ASN A 239 11.90 -2.81 7.75
N ASP A 240 10.63 -2.46 7.93
CA ASP A 240 10.15 -1.08 7.85
C ASP A 240 9.97 -0.47 9.26
N ALA A 241 11.09 -0.30 9.95
CA ALA A 241 11.11 0.24 11.32
C ALA A 241 10.44 1.62 11.42
N HIS A 242 10.48 2.43 10.36
CA HIS A 242 9.85 3.74 10.34
C HIS A 242 8.32 3.66 10.27
N LEU A 243 7.77 2.69 9.53
CA LEU A 243 6.34 2.44 9.53
C LEU A 243 5.85 1.99 10.91
N ILE A 244 6.62 1.11 11.56
CA ILE A 244 6.32 0.65 12.91
C ILE A 244 6.33 1.82 13.90
N ASP A 245 7.37 2.66 13.84
CA ASP A 245 7.50 3.87 14.66
C ASP A 245 6.33 4.84 14.42
N LEU A 246 5.92 5.02 13.16
CA LEU A 246 4.76 5.85 12.80
C LEU A 246 3.46 5.34 13.45
N LEU A 247 3.19 4.04 13.33
CA LEU A 247 1.99 3.42 13.91
C LEU A 247 2.02 3.49 15.44
N PHE A 248 3.18 3.25 16.04
CA PHE A 248 3.36 3.31 17.49
C PHE A 248 3.20 4.74 18.04
N LYS A 249 3.80 5.73 17.38
CA LYS A 249 3.61 7.15 17.72
C LYS A 249 2.16 7.57 17.61
N ALA A 250 1.50 7.20 16.52
CA ALA A 250 0.08 7.50 16.35
C ALA A 250 -0.77 6.89 17.47
N HIS A 251 -0.45 5.65 17.91
CA HIS A 251 -1.12 5.00 19.03
C HIS A 251 -0.91 5.75 20.36
N LEU A 252 0.30 6.15 20.64
CA LEU A 252 0.63 6.87 21.89
C LEU A 252 0.03 8.29 21.91
N GLU A 253 0.16 9.05 20.83
CA GLU A 253 -0.30 10.45 20.77
C GLU A 253 -1.83 10.60 20.79
N ARG A 254 -2.55 9.59 20.36
CA ARG A 254 -4.03 9.60 20.44
C ARG A 254 -4.57 9.64 21.85
N GLY A 255 -3.87 9.02 22.82
CA GLY A 255 -4.38 8.78 24.16
C GLY A 255 -5.59 7.83 24.24
N ARG A 256 -5.94 7.16 23.13
CA ARG A 256 -7.01 6.14 23.04
C ARG A 256 -6.66 5.09 22.01
N GLU A 257 -7.16 3.87 22.20
CA GLU A 257 -7.00 2.80 21.24
C GLU A 257 -7.68 3.12 19.90
N PHE A 258 -7.11 2.65 18.81
CA PHE A 258 -7.78 2.59 17.51
C PHE A 258 -7.80 1.15 17.01
N GLU A 259 -8.89 0.81 16.34
CA GLU A 259 -9.07 -0.51 15.78
C GLU A 259 -8.16 -0.69 14.57
N ILE A 260 -7.42 -1.80 14.52
CA ILE A 260 -6.59 -2.17 13.36
C ILE A 260 -7.22 -3.43 12.73
N GLU A 261 -7.75 -3.29 11.52
CA GLU A 261 -8.32 -4.38 10.74
C GLU A 261 -7.31 -4.83 9.67
N ILE A 262 -6.86 -6.09 9.74
CA ILE A 262 -5.88 -6.67 8.80
C ILE A 262 -6.60 -7.43 7.69
N ILE A 263 -6.53 -6.92 6.47
CA ILE A 263 -7.13 -7.49 5.26
C ILE A 263 -6.01 -8.13 4.44
N ALA A 264 -5.66 -9.35 4.80
CA ALA A 264 -4.57 -10.12 4.22
C ALA A 264 -4.87 -11.62 4.32
N THR A 265 -4.00 -12.47 3.76
CA THR A 265 -4.09 -13.92 3.95
C THR A 265 -3.96 -14.28 5.42
N LYS A 266 -4.44 -15.47 5.79
CA LYS A 266 -4.39 -15.96 7.17
C LYS A 266 -2.95 -15.95 7.71
N GLU A 267 -2.00 -16.43 6.93
CA GLU A 267 -0.60 -16.52 7.29
C GLU A 267 0.02 -15.13 7.58
N VAL A 268 -0.29 -14.15 6.74
CA VAL A 268 0.15 -12.76 6.93
C VAL A 268 -0.53 -12.15 8.15
N GLY A 269 -1.82 -12.38 8.36
CA GLY A 269 -2.56 -11.87 9.52
C GLY A 269 -2.04 -12.44 10.85
N GLU A 270 -1.73 -13.74 10.90
CA GLU A 270 -1.14 -14.40 12.07
C GLU A 270 0.28 -13.89 12.34
N GLY A 271 1.09 -13.68 11.30
CA GLY A 271 2.42 -13.09 11.41
C GLY A 271 2.39 -11.66 11.98
N ILE A 272 1.46 -10.84 11.49
CA ILE A 272 1.25 -9.48 12.03
C ILE A 272 0.82 -9.57 13.50
N ARG A 273 -0.12 -10.42 13.85
CA ARG A 273 -0.57 -10.59 15.24
C ARG A 273 0.57 -11.01 16.17
N SER A 274 1.42 -11.93 15.73
CA SER A 274 2.59 -12.36 16.49
C SER A 274 3.58 -11.23 16.73
N ASN A 275 3.82 -10.38 15.73
CA ASN A 275 4.81 -9.32 15.77
C ASN A 275 4.29 -8.03 16.42
N TYR A 276 2.98 -7.77 16.34
CA TYR A 276 2.34 -6.51 16.74
C TYR A 276 1.21 -6.70 17.76
N GLY A 277 1.22 -7.80 18.50
CA GLY A 277 0.24 -8.11 19.55
C GLY A 277 0.16 -7.09 20.69
N PHE A 278 1.07 -6.11 20.73
CA PHE A 278 0.99 -4.97 21.63
C PHE A 278 -0.06 -3.92 21.20
N PHE A 279 -0.64 -4.00 19.99
CA PHE A 279 -1.83 -3.25 19.64
C PHE A 279 -3.08 -4.02 20.10
N PRO A 280 -3.80 -3.54 21.13
CA PRO A 280 -4.83 -4.35 21.81
C PRO A 280 -6.08 -4.59 20.95
N ALA A 281 -6.35 -3.72 19.99
CA ALA A 281 -7.54 -3.81 19.13
C ALA A 281 -7.22 -4.27 17.69
N LEU A 282 -6.25 -5.20 17.53
CA LEU A 282 -5.89 -5.76 16.24
C LEU A 282 -6.80 -6.94 15.89
N LYS A 283 -7.48 -6.88 14.74
CA LYS A 283 -8.37 -7.93 14.19
C LYS A 283 -7.88 -8.38 12.82
N THR A 284 -7.82 -9.69 12.61
CA THR A 284 -7.58 -10.29 11.30
C THR A 284 -8.86 -10.41 10.49
N LEU A 285 -8.75 -10.69 9.18
CA LEU A 285 -9.90 -10.81 8.29
C LEU A 285 -10.94 -11.82 8.80
N THR A 286 -10.50 -12.96 9.31
CA THR A 286 -11.37 -13.99 9.86
C THR A 286 -12.23 -13.49 11.03
N GLU A 287 -11.66 -12.63 11.88
CA GLU A 287 -12.39 -12.05 13.02
C GLU A 287 -13.33 -10.92 12.56
N ILE A 288 -12.95 -10.17 11.53
CA ILE A 288 -13.79 -9.11 10.96
C ILE A 288 -15.05 -9.69 10.33
N GLU A 289 -14.91 -10.80 9.61
CA GLU A 289 -16.01 -11.45 8.88
C GLU A 289 -16.80 -12.45 9.73
N GLY A 290 -16.19 -12.95 10.81
CA GLY A 290 -16.85 -13.76 11.83
C GLY A 290 -17.10 -15.24 11.47
N THR A 291 -16.82 -15.69 10.23
CA THR A 291 -17.20 -17.06 9.79
C THR A 291 -16.43 -17.61 8.58
N LEU A 292 -15.34 -17.03 8.13
CA LEU A 292 -14.59 -17.60 7.00
C LEU A 292 -13.82 -18.84 7.42
N GLU A 293 -14.43 -20.02 7.20
CA GLU A 293 -13.76 -21.32 7.30
C GLU A 293 -12.73 -21.55 6.17
N SER A 294 -12.84 -20.82 5.06
CA SER A 294 -11.97 -20.95 3.90
C SER A 294 -10.89 -19.86 3.86
N LYS A 295 -9.68 -20.24 3.47
CA LYS A 295 -8.60 -19.29 3.15
C LYS A 295 -8.98 -18.56 1.86
N PRO A 296 -9.33 -17.27 1.89
CA PRO A 296 -9.66 -16.57 0.65
C PRO A 296 -8.42 -16.45 -0.23
N GLU A 297 -8.54 -16.83 -1.49
CA GLU A 297 -7.46 -16.66 -2.47
C GLU A 297 -7.14 -15.18 -2.69
N ASN A 298 -8.17 -14.32 -2.65
CA ASN A 298 -8.04 -12.87 -2.77
C ASN A 298 -8.71 -12.18 -1.57
N PRO A 299 -7.98 -11.95 -0.46
CA PRO A 299 -8.54 -11.35 0.76
C PRO A 299 -9.14 -9.96 0.55
N PHE A 300 -8.56 -9.15 -0.32
CA PHE A 300 -9.07 -7.80 -0.59
C PHE A 300 -10.44 -7.84 -1.28
N LYS A 301 -10.59 -8.68 -2.29
CA LYS A 301 -11.87 -8.90 -2.99
C LYS A 301 -12.93 -9.43 -2.03
N THR A 302 -12.61 -10.47 -1.27
CA THR A 302 -13.53 -11.09 -0.30
C THR A 302 -14.01 -10.08 0.73
N TRP A 303 -13.10 -9.27 1.28
CA TRP A 303 -13.46 -8.23 2.22
C TRP A 303 -14.36 -7.14 1.60
N LEU A 304 -14.08 -6.71 0.36
CA LEU A 304 -14.92 -5.73 -0.35
C LEU A 304 -16.35 -6.23 -0.56
N GLU A 305 -16.51 -7.47 -0.98
CA GLU A 305 -17.82 -8.12 -1.15
C GLU A 305 -18.59 -8.15 0.18
N PHE A 306 -17.94 -8.59 1.25
CA PHE A 306 -18.51 -8.59 2.59
C PHE A 306 -18.91 -7.20 3.07
N LYS A 307 -18.03 -6.20 2.88
CA LYS A 307 -18.26 -4.82 3.29
C LYS A 307 -19.41 -4.20 2.51
N SER A 308 -19.48 -4.44 1.20
CA SER A 308 -20.56 -3.97 0.34
C SER A 308 -21.92 -4.48 0.80
N LEU A 309 -22.01 -5.76 1.15
CA LEU A 309 -23.24 -6.37 1.67
C LEU A 309 -23.69 -5.72 2.99
N ARG A 310 -22.77 -5.46 3.90
CA ARG A 310 -23.09 -4.82 5.20
C ARG A 310 -23.52 -3.36 5.04
N LEU A 311 -22.89 -2.62 4.15
CA LEU A 311 -23.16 -1.21 3.94
C LEU A 311 -24.48 -0.98 3.18
N LEU A 312 -24.81 -1.83 2.23
CA LEU A 312 -26.06 -1.76 1.47
C LEU A 312 -27.27 -2.22 2.29
N GLY A 313 -27.05 -2.71 3.51
CA GLY A 313 -28.14 -3.16 4.39
C GLY A 313 -28.87 -4.38 3.84
N ALA A 314 -28.21 -5.19 3.01
CA ALA A 314 -28.74 -6.44 2.50
C ALA A 314 -28.98 -7.38 3.67
N LYS A 315 -30.23 -7.47 4.12
CA LYS A 315 -30.67 -8.55 4.99
C LYS A 315 -30.27 -9.86 4.32
N LYS A 316 -29.67 -10.75 5.09
CA LYS A 316 -29.39 -12.16 4.74
C LYS A 316 -30.70 -12.83 4.27
N ALA A 317 -31.13 -12.60 3.09
CA ALA A 317 -32.13 -13.41 2.36
C ALA A 317 -32.41 -12.75 1.01
N ALA A 318 -32.39 -13.54 0.00
CA ALA A 318 -32.87 -13.29 -1.34
C ALA A 318 -31.94 -12.52 -2.30
N GLY A 319 -31.19 -13.26 -3.03
CA GLY A 319 -30.85 -12.91 -4.38
C GLY A 319 -29.47 -12.34 -4.63
N THR A 320 -28.52 -13.21 -4.68
CA THR A 320 -27.15 -13.12 -5.22
C THR A 320 -26.99 -12.37 -6.57
N LYS A 321 -28.07 -11.86 -7.16
CA LYS A 321 -28.07 -11.24 -8.49
C LYS A 321 -27.62 -9.76 -8.51
N HIS A 322 -27.73 -9.03 -7.41
CA HIS A 322 -27.36 -7.59 -7.41
C HIS A 322 -25.89 -7.33 -7.03
N VAL A 323 -25.30 -8.22 -6.25
CA VAL A 323 -23.88 -8.11 -5.85
C VAL A 323 -22.95 -8.47 -7.01
N LYS A 324 -23.35 -9.39 -7.90
CA LYS A 324 -22.59 -9.69 -9.11
C LYS A 324 -22.42 -8.49 -10.05
N LYS A 325 -23.34 -7.53 -10.03
CA LYS A 325 -23.27 -6.34 -10.89
C LYS A 325 -22.33 -5.24 -10.38
N VAL A 326 -21.91 -5.32 -9.13
CA VAL A 326 -20.92 -4.40 -8.52
C VAL A 326 -19.50 -5.00 -8.55
N VAL A 327 -19.39 -6.32 -8.80
CA VAL A 327 -18.11 -7.06 -8.79
C VAL A 327 -17.77 -7.65 -10.20
N GLU A 328 -18.65 -7.56 -11.20
CA GLU A 328 -18.39 -7.78 -12.62
C GLU A 328 -18.08 -6.45 -13.32
#